data_2e6ba57b7c37ed28910514ff597fe690
#
_entry.id   2e6ba57b7c37ed28910514ff597fe690
#
_cell.length_a   1.000
_cell.length_b   1.000
_cell.length_c   1.000
_cell.angle_alpha   90.00
_cell.angle_beta   90.00
_cell.angle_gamma   90.00
#
_symmetry.space_group_name_H-M   'P 1'
#
loop_
_entity.id
_entity.type
_entity.pdbx_description
1 polymer ?
#
loop_
_entity_poly.entity_id
_entity_poly.type
_entity_poly.pdbx_seq_one_letter_code
_entity_poly.pdbx_strand_id
1 'polypeptide(L)'
;MRNCLKILFLTALLFLVAGCSKPETLKAPDSVNLSNTVPIILVHGSGGNEHTLDEISENLQDKYHFSNEKLEVLISSKGELSYRGKLTKNAKHPIIAVAFEDNEAPISDWAKWLRIATDDLEKHFKFKKMDGVGYSNGGLALSAYVQGNQATPRFQKIITLGAPFNDLSEEDNAGGANFKKGCASNSNAQEFSIQKEAKSKRFRVSFDCWHFRC
;
A
#
# COMPACT_ATOMS: atom_id res chain seq x y z
N MET A 1 29.64 37.91 39.38
CA MET A 1 28.40 37.11 39.59
C MET A 1 27.22 37.64 38.76
N ARG A 2 27.00 38.95 38.61
CA ARG A 2 25.86 39.52 37.82
C ARG A 2 25.88 39.20 36.31
N ASN A 3 27.07 39.03 35.72
CA ASN A 3 27.20 38.76 34.26
C ASN A 3 27.02 37.27 33.91
N CYS A 4 27.37 36.34 34.81
CA CYS A 4 27.11 34.91 34.61
C CYS A 4 25.61 34.58 34.63
N LEU A 5 24.83 35.31 35.45
CA LEU A 5 23.39 35.08 35.54
C LEU A 5 22.66 35.56 34.24
N LYS A 6 23.15 36.60 33.61
CA LYS A 6 22.61 37.10 32.33
C LYS A 6 22.91 36.17 31.16
N ILE A 7 24.07 35.51 31.14
CA ILE A 7 24.47 34.54 30.14
C ILE A 7 23.63 33.28 30.32
N LEU A 8 23.36 32.84 31.56
CA LEU A 8 22.50 31.68 31.82
C LEU A 8 21.04 31.92 31.38
N PHE A 9 20.54 33.14 31.57
CA PHE A 9 19.19 33.51 31.11
C PHE A 9 19.08 33.61 29.58
N LEU A 10 20.15 34.04 28.90
CA LEU A 10 20.17 34.16 27.44
C LEU A 10 20.25 32.78 26.76
N THR A 11 21.00 31.83 27.37
CA THR A 11 21.09 30.45 26.87
C THR A 11 19.79 29.66 27.14
N ALA A 12 19.10 29.89 28.27
CA ALA A 12 17.81 29.28 28.55
C ALA A 12 16.70 29.78 27.59
N LEU A 13 16.77 31.03 27.15
CA LEU A 13 15.81 31.58 26.18
C LEU A 13 16.03 31.06 24.76
N LEU A 14 17.26 30.66 24.40
CA LEU A 14 17.55 30.05 23.10
C LEU A 14 17.02 28.59 22.99
N PHE A 15 16.84 27.88 24.10
CA PHE A 15 16.28 26.53 24.09
C PHE A 15 14.74 26.49 24.03
N LEU A 16 14.06 27.59 24.25
CA LEU A 16 12.59 27.67 24.18
C LEU A 16 12.06 27.89 22.75
N VAL A 17 12.93 28.07 21.77
CA VAL A 17 12.57 28.17 20.33
C VAL A 17 12.81 26.85 19.58
N ALA A 18 13.07 25.74 20.30
CA ALA A 18 12.96 24.41 19.68
C ALA A 18 11.47 24.19 19.37
N GLY A 19 11.09 24.74 18.22
CA GLY A 19 9.74 24.80 17.74
C GLY A 19 9.09 23.42 17.74
N CYS A 20 7.94 23.33 18.34
CA CYS A 20 6.92 22.43 17.84
C CYS A 20 6.77 22.70 16.35
N SER A 21 7.46 21.94 15.51
CA SER A 21 7.08 21.80 14.11
C SER A 21 5.65 21.28 14.16
N LYS A 22 4.69 22.15 13.85
CA LYS A 22 3.30 21.71 13.62
C LYS A 22 3.42 20.54 12.64
N PRO A 23 2.74 19.41 12.88
CA PRO A 23 2.69 18.35 11.89
C PRO A 23 2.25 19.02 10.59
N GLU A 24 3.05 18.85 9.55
CA GLU A 24 2.75 19.35 8.22
C GLU A 24 1.37 18.79 7.87
N THR A 25 0.37 19.66 7.81
CA THR A 25 -0.98 19.26 7.40
C THR A 25 -0.83 18.78 5.97
N LEU A 26 -0.84 17.47 5.80
CA LEU A 26 -0.68 16.80 4.52
C LEU A 26 -1.87 17.20 3.64
N LYS A 27 -1.62 18.14 2.75
CA LYS A 27 -2.62 18.73 1.87
C LYS A 27 -2.98 17.74 0.78
N ALA A 28 -4.23 17.79 0.31
CA ALA A 28 -4.62 17.06 -0.89
C ALA A 28 -3.63 17.38 -2.05
N PRO A 29 -3.26 16.38 -2.86
CA PRO A 29 -2.29 16.58 -3.92
C PRO A 29 -2.83 17.50 -5.01
N ASP A 30 -1.94 18.22 -5.69
CA ASP A 30 -2.30 19.00 -6.87
C ASP A 30 -2.86 18.09 -7.95
N SER A 31 -3.91 18.54 -8.65
CA SER A 31 -4.51 17.76 -9.72
C SER A 31 -3.65 17.77 -10.98
N VAL A 32 -3.31 16.60 -11.49
CA VAL A 32 -2.53 16.40 -12.72
C VAL A 32 -3.18 15.33 -13.57
N ASN A 33 -3.34 15.58 -14.88
CA ASN A 33 -3.90 14.57 -15.78
C ASN A 33 -2.86 13.51 -16.16
N LEU A 34 -2.98 12.33 -15.58
CA LEU A 34 -2.16 11.14 -15.81
C LEU A 34 -2.99 9.96 -16.38
N SER A 35 -4.06 10.24 -17.12
CA SER A 35 -4.99 9.22 -17.64
C SER A 35 -4.35 8.14 -18.53
N ASN A 36 -3.18 8.43 -19.11
CA ASN A 36 -2.41 7.49 -19.92
C ASN A 36 -1.29 6.78 -19.12
N THR A 37 -1.19 7.06 -17.84
CA THR A 37 -0.16 6.51 -16.95
C THR A 37 -0.77 5.40 -16.11
N VAL A 38 -0.01 4.33 -15.86
CA VAL A 38 -0.38 3.25 -14.96
C VAL A 38 0.50 3.33 -13.71
N PRO A 39 -0.03 3.76 -12.56
CA PRO A 39 0.71 3.76 -11.31
C PRO A 39 0.86 2.35 -10.74
N ILE A 40 1.86 2.18 -9.88
CA ILE A 40 2.06 0.97 -9.08
C ILE A 40 1.63 1.29 -7.65
N ILE A 41 0.58 0.63 -7.19
CA ILE A 41 0.09 0.75 -5.82
C ILE A 41 0.82 -0.27 -4.95
N LEU A 42 1.55 0.18 -3.94
CA LEU A 42 2.21 -0.67 -2.96
C LEU A 42 1.40 -0.68 -1.67
N VAL A 43 1.10 -1.86 -1.14
CA VAL A 43 0.31 -2.06 0.08
C VAL A 43 1.08 -2.94 1.05
N HIS A 44 1.37 -2.43 2.24
CA HIS A 44 2.10 -3.13 3.30
C HIS A 44 1.30 -4.28 3.92
N GLY A 45 1.96 -5.12 4.73
CA GLY A 45 1.33 -6.12 5.57
C GLY A 45 0.96 -5.58 6.96
N SER A 46 0.39 -6.42 7.83
CA SER A 46 0.10 -6.08 9.23
C SER A 46 1.34 -5.55 9.94
N GLY A 47 1.14 -4.57 10.83
CA GLY A 47 2.23 -3.88 11.54
C GLY A 47 3.10 -2.99 10.66
N GLY A 48 2.83 -2.91 9.35
CA GLY A 48 3.61 -2.11 8.40
C GLY A 48 3.17 -0.65 8.30
N ASN A 49 3.85 0.08 7.42
CA ASN A 49 3.61 1.49 7.11
C ASN A 49 4.04 1.81 5.68
N GLU A 50 4.03 3.10 5.29
CA GLU A 50 4.39 3.60 3.96
C GLU A 50 5.83 3.28 3.52
N HIS A 51 6.71 2.92 4.47
CA HIS A 51 8.12 2.58 4.23
C HIS A 51 8.38 1.07 4.11
N THR A 52 7.39 0.23 4.43
CA THR A 52 7.58 -1.24 4.45
C THR A 52 8.06 -1.80 3.11
N LEU A 53 7.70 -1.16 2.00
CA LEU A 53 8.08 -1.60 0.65
C LEU A 53 9.04 -0.61 -0.04
N ASP A 54 9.81 0.17 0.73
CA ASP A 54 10.74 1.16 0.18
C ASP A 54 11.83 0.52 -0.67
N GLU A 55 12.37 -0.64 -0.30
CA GLU A 55 13.35 -1.35 -1.11
C GLU A 55 12.81 -1.67 -2.52
N ILE A 56 11.53 -2.02 -2.63
CA ILE A 56 10.89 -2.24 -3.94
C ILE A 56 10.81 -0.92 -4.70
N SER A 57 10.41 0.16 -4.03
CA SER A 57 10.31 1.50 -4.62
C SER A 57 11.66 1.97 -5.15
N GLU A 58 12.70 1.88 -4.33
CA GLU A 58 14.07 2.28 -4.65
C GLU A 58 14.63 1.45 -5.82
N ASN A 59 14.44 0.13 -5.80
CA ASN A 59 14.87 -0.71 -6.92
C ASN A 59 14.17 -0.32 -8.23
N LEU A 60 12.85 -0.05 -8.19
CA LEU A 60 12.12 0.38 -9.38
C LEU A 60 12.54 1.75 -9.88
N GLN A 61 12.94 2.67 -9.00
CA GLN A 61 13.38 4.02 -9.35
C GLN A 61 14.86 4.05 -9.73
N ASP A 62 15.74 3.62 -8.84
CA ASP A 62 17.17 3.89 -8.93
C ASP A 62 17.90 2.82 -9.73
N LYS A 63 17.54 1.55 -9.56
CA LYS A 63 18.22 0.43 -10.22
C LYS A 63 17.67 0.15 -11.62
N TYR A 64 16.35 0.13 -11.76
CA TYR A 64 15.71 -0.24 -13.03
C TYR A 64 15.21 0.95 -13.84
N HIS A 65 15.21 2.16 -13.28
CA HIS A 65 14.70 3.39 -13.90
C HIS A 65 13.30 3.21 -14.53
N PHE A 66 12.50 2.35 -13.91
CA PHE A 66 11.16 2.04 -14.36
C PHE A 66 10.16 3.10 -13.89
N SER A 67 10.30 3.58 -12.67
CA SER A 67 9.52 4.67 -12.08
C SER A 67 10.42 5.91 -11.85
N ASN A 68 9.82 7.08 -11.74
CA ASN A 68 10.57 8.31 -11.47
C ASN A 68 9.96 9.19 -10.37
N GLU A 69 8.76 8.89 -9.91
CA GLU A 69 8.07 9.67 -8.88
C GLU A 69 7.34 8.75 -7.89
N LYS A 70 7.32 9.15 -6.62
CA LYS A 70 6.63 8.45 -5.54
C LYS A 70 5.66 9.40 -4.84
N LEU A 71 4.49 8.90 -4.52
CA LEU A 71 3.48 9.52 -3.66
C LEU A 71 3.15 8.56 -2.53
N GLU A 72 3.11 9.06 -1.32
CA GLU A 72 2.66 8.30 -0.15
C GLU A 72 1.25 8.74 0.23
N VAL A 73 0.40 7.77 0.53
CA VAL A 73 -0.99 7.97 0.94
C VAL A 73 -1.21 7.27 2.27
N LEU A 74 -1.40 8.04 3.33
CA LEU A 74 -1.78 7.51 4.63
C LEU A 74 -3.29 7.62 4.80
N ILE A 75 -3.92 6.54 5.21
CA ILE A 75 -5.37 6.45 5.42
C ILE A 75 -5.64 6.25 6.90
N SER A 76 -6.37 7.19 7.50
CA SER A 76 -6.78 7.09 8.90
C SER A 76 -7.83 5.99 9.10
N SER A 77 -8.03 5.57 10.34
CA SER A 77 -9.09 4.62 10.72
C SER A 77 -10.51 5.12 10.38
N LYS A 78 -10.66 6.42 10.09
CA LYS A 78 -11.92 7.03 9.62
C LYS A 78 -12.00 7.15 8.10
N GLY A 79 -10.96 6.72 7.36
CA GLY A 79 -10.89 6.86 5.91
C GLY A 79 -10.44 8.25 5.43
N GLU A 80 -9.90 9.09 6.31
CA GLU A 80 -9.32 10.37 5.94
C GLU A 80 -7.96 10.16 5.27
N LEU A 81 -7.70 10.87 4.18
CA LEU A 81 -6.49 10.73 3.38
C LEU A 81 -5.49 11.85 3.69
N SER A 82 -4.25 11.46 3.85
CA SER A 82 -3.10 12.35 3.96
C SER A 82 -2.06 11.97 2.93
N TYR A 83 -1.39 12.96 2.34
CA TYR A 83 -0.47 12.75 1.23
C TYR A 83 0.91 13.31 1.53
N ARG A 84 1.97 12.59 1.11
CA ARG A 84 3.35 13.08 1.11
C ARG A 84 3.97 12.83 -0.26
N GLY A 85 4.71 13.80 -0.77
CA GLY A 85 5.24 13.78 -2.13
C GLY A 85 4.31 14.46 -3.13
N LYS A 86 4.63 14.34 -4.41
CA LYS A 86 3.84 14.91 -5.51
C LYS A 86 4.03 14.11 -6.77
N LEU A 87 3.02 14.14 -7.63
CA LEU A 87 3.14 13.64 -9.00
C LEU A 87 3.04 14.81 -9.97
N THR A 88 3.84 14.77 -11.03
CA THR A 88 3.88 15.77 -12.08
C THR A 88 3.38 15.18 -13.42
N LYS A 89 3.17 16.03 -14.40
CA LYS A 89 2.83 15.58 -15.77
C LYS A 89 3.91 14.67 -16.42
N ASN A 90 5.11 14.65 -15.83
CA ASN A 90 6.23 13.84 -16.30
C ASN A 90 6.34 12.50 -15.55
N ALA A 91 5.37 12.18 -14.70
CA ALA A 91 5.35 10.92 -13.95
C ALA A 91 5.31 9.73 -14.90
N LYS A 92 6.29 8.84 -14.75
CA LYS A 92 6.44 7.60 -15.50
C LYS A 92 6.29 6.43 -14.54
N HIS A 93 5.24 5.64 -14.69
CA HIS A 93 4.89 4.54 -13.79
C HIS A 93 5.03 4.92 -12.30
N PRO A 94 4.36 6.00 -11.84
CA PRO A 94 4.57 6.50 -10.50
C PRO A 94 4.22 5.43 -9.46
N ILE A 95 5.00 5.42 -8.39
CA ILE A 95 4.76 4.55 -7.24
C ILE A 95 3.84 5.29 -6.28
N ILE A 96 2.81 4.60 -5.79
CA ILE A 96 1.91 5.09 -4.77
C ILE A 96 1.95 4.13 -3.59
N ALA A 97 2.66 4.51 -2.53
CA ALA A 97 2.75 3.73 -1.31
C ALA A 97 1.53 4.05 -0.43
N VAL A 98 0.66 3.07 -0.23
CA VAL A 98 -0.54 3.20 0.59
C VAL A 98 -0.28 2.58 1.95
N ALA A 99 -0.54 3.36 3.01
CA ALA A 99 -0.43 2.91 4.38
C ALA A 99 -1.74 3.15 5.14
N PHE A 100 -2.01 2.28 6.10
CA PHE A 100 -3.17 2.36 6.98
C PHE A 100 -2.69 2.75 8.38
N GLU A 101 -3.31 3.77 8.98
CA GLU A 101 -3.05 4.16 10.37
C GLU A 101 -3.35 2.99 11.31
N ASP A 102 -4.49 2.33 11.13
CA ASP A 102 -4.80 1.07 11.79
C ASP A 102 -4.27 -0.09 10.95
N ASN A 103 -3.00 -0.40 11.16
CA ASN A 103 -2.27 -1.41 10.39
C ASN A 103 -2.50 -2.86 10.89
N GLU A 104 -3.43 -3.06 11.80
CA GLU A 104 -3.92 -4.37 12.27
C GLU A 104 -5.43 -4.53 12.05
N ALA A 105 -6.09 -3.58 11.38
CA ALA A 105 -7.52 -3.64 11.10
C ALA A 105 -7.89 -4.84 10.22
N PRO A 106 -9.16 -5.27 10.24
CA PRO A 106 -9.66 -6.32 9.37
C PRO A 106 -9.42 -6.01 7.87
N ILE A 107 -9.12 -7.04 7.10
CA ILE A 107 -8.89 -6.94 5.64
C ILE A 107 -10.05 -6.27 4.91
N SER A 108 -11.29 -6.48 5.37
CA SER A 108 -12.47 -5.83 4.81
C SER A 108 -12.43 -4.31 4.95
N ASP A 109 -11.84 -3.79 6.01
CA ASP A 109 -11.71 -2.35 6.23
C ASP A 109 -10.56 -1.78 5.40
N TRP A 110 -9.43 -2.48 5.31
CA TRP A 110 -8.36 -2.13 4.37
C TRP A 110 -8.87 -2.07 2.92
N ALA A 111 -9.69 -3.03 2.50
CA ALA A 111 -10.28 -3.02 1.15
C ALA A 111 -11.19 -1.80 0.92
N LYS A 112 -11.98 -1.40 1.93
CA LYS A 112 -12.80 -0.17 1.88
C LYS A 112 -11.92 1.08 1.81
N TRP A 113 -10.88 1.17 2.63
CA TRP A 113 -9.95 2.30 2.65
C TRP A 113 -9.15 2.41 1.35
N LEU A 114 -8.71 1.27 0.78
CA LEU A 114 -8.13 1.24 -0.56
C LEU A 114 -9.08 1.82 -1.60
N ARG A 115 -10.38 1.55 -1.49
CA ARG A 115 -11.36 2.13 -2.38
C ARG A 115 -11.41 3.65 -2.25
N ILE A 116 -11.47 4.17 -1.02
CA ILE A 116 -11.46 5.62 -0.78
C ILE A 116 -10.21 6.25 -1.41
N ALA A 117 -9.04 5.65 -1.18
CA ALA A 117 -7.80 6.16 -1.75
C ALA A 117 -7.79 6.11 -3.28
N THR A 118 -8.23 5.01 -3.90
CA THR A 118 -8.21 4.88 -5.36
C THR A 118 -9.23 5.79 -6.04
N ASP A 119 -10.39 6.00 -5.45
CA ASP A 119 -11.41 6.94 -5.94
C ASP A 119 -10.87 8.39 -5.88
N ASP A 120 -10.14 8.75 -4.82
CA ASP A 120 -9.53 10.08 -4.71
C ASP A 120 -8.33 10.25 -5.66
N LEU A 121 -7.49 9.23 -5.81
CA LEU A 121 -6.41 9.22 -6.81
C LEU A 121 -6.94 9.37 -8.24
N GLU A 122 -8.05 8.72 -8.58
CA GLU A 122 -8.70 8.92 -9.88
C GLU A 122 -9.21 10.35 -10.04
N LYS A 123 -9.79 10.92 -9.01
CA LYS A 123 -10.28 12.30 -9.03
C LYS A 123 -9.15 13.31 -9.28
N HIS A 124 -7.99 13.13 -8.63
CA HIS A 124 -6.85 14.06 -8.74
C HIS A 124 -5.98 13.80 -9.96
N PHE A 125 -5.72 12.54 -10.30
CA PHE A 125 -4.73 12.15 -11.32
C PHE A 125 -5.34 11.56 -12.58
N LYS A 126 -6.64 11.27 -12.60
CA LYS A 126 -7.37 10.68 -13.75
C LYS A 126 -6.87 9.30 -14.16
N PHE A 127 -6.26 8.54 -13.24
CA PHE A 127 -5.84 7.19 -13.53
C PHE A 127 -7.02 6.32 -13.99
N LYS A 128 -6.87 5.63 -15.10
CA LYS A 128 -7.86 4.66 -15.62
C LYS A 128 -7.57 3.25 -15.17
N LYS A 129 -6.30 2.96 -14.94
CA LYS A 129 -5.76 1.65 -14.67
C LYS A 129 -4.61 1.81 -13.67
N MET A 130 -4.33 0.75 -12.91
CA MET A 130 -3.23 0.66 -11.96
C MET A 130 -2.73 -0.77 -11.85
N ASP A 131 -1.50 -0.96 -11.41
CA ASP A 131 -0.93 -2.23 -11.00
C ASP A 131 -0.78 -2.23 -9.48
N GLY A 132 -0.89 -3.39 -8.84
CA GLY A 132 -0.81 -3.52 -7.38
C GLY A 132 0.27 -4.50 -6.96
N VAL A 133 0.98 -4.17 -5.89
CA VAL A 133 1.87 -5.07 -5.16
C VAL A 133 1.48 -5.04 -3.70
N GLY A 134 1.10 -6.18 -3.16
CA GLY A 134 0.68 -6.31 -1.76
C GLY A 134 1.53 -7.32 -1.01
N TYR A 135 2.08 -6.91 0.13
CA TYR A 135 2.84 -7.78 1.00
C TYR A 135 1.96 -8.35 2.12
N SER A 136 2.03 -9.66 2.38
CA SER A 136 1.27 -10.32 3.44
C SER A 136 -0.22 -9.96 3.37
N ASN A 137 -0.82 -9.43 4.43
CA ASN A 137 -2.21 -8.97 4.46
C ASN A 137 -2.53 -7.85 3.46
N GLY A 138 -1.55 -7.09 2.98
CA GLY A 138 -1.73 -6.15 1.88
C GLY A 138 -2.12 -6.83 0.56
N GLY A 139 -1.62 -8.04 0.33
CA GLY A 139 -2.05 -8.89 -0.81
C GLY A 139 -3.50 -9.35 -0.67
N LEU A 140 -3.92 -9.69 0.55
CA LEU A 140 -5.33 -10.03 0.83
C LEU A 140 -6.24 -8.83 0.63
N ALA A 141 -5.82 -7.63 1.09
CA ALA A 141 -6.59 -6.40 0.94
C ALA A 141 -6.79 -6.01 -0.53
N LEU A 142 -5.74 -6.11 -1.35
CA LEU A 142 -5.84 -5.89 -2.81
C LEU A 142 -6.78 -6.91 -3.46
N SER A 143 -6.73 -8.17 -3.05
CA SER A 143 -7.61 -9.22 -3.56
C SER A 143 -9.07 -8.99 -3.18
N ALA A 144 -9.33 -8.64 -1.92
CA ALA A 144 -10.67 -8.28 -1.44
C ALA A 144 -11.22 -7.03 -2.15
N TYR A 145 -10.38 -6.03 -2.37
CA TYR A 145 -10.74 -4.84 -3.14
C TYR A 145 -11.23 -5.20 -4.55
N VAL A 146 -10.48 -6.04 -5.29
CA VAL A 146 -10.83 -6.40 -6.67
C VAL A 146 -12.13 -7.20 -6.74
N GLN A 147 -12.38 -8.07 -5.76
CA GLN A 147 -13.63 -8.84 -5.70
C GLN A 147 -14.85 -7.95 -5.45
N GLY A 148 -14.70 -6.91 -4.61
CA GLY A 148 -15.78 -6.01 -4.25
C GLY A 148 -15.92 -4.78 -5.14
N ASN A 149 -14.94 -4.48 -5.99
CA ASN A 149 -14.89 -3.22 -6.74
C ASN A 149 -14.82 -3.41 -8.25
N GLN A 150 -15.87 -2.97 -8.92
CA GLN A 150 -15.98 -2.96 -10.39
C GLN A 150 -15.75 -1.56 -10.99
N ALA A 151 -15.45 -0.54 -10.15
CA ALA A 151 -15.31 0.84 -10.58
C ALA A 151 -13.91 1.13 -11.18
N THR A 152 -13.73 2.34 -11.66
CA THR A 152 -12.46 2.92 -12.11
C THR A 152 -11.78 3.62 -10.91
N PRO A 153 -10.45 3.63 -10.79
CA PRO A 153 -9.49 2.94 -11.66
C PRO A 153 -9.45 1.43 -11.40
N ARG A 154 -9.06 0.66 -12.41
CA ARG A 154 -9.04 -0.81 -12.32
C ARG A 154 -7.62 -1.34 -12.22
N PHE A 155 -7.41 -2.29 -11.34
CA PHE A 155 -6.16 -3.07 -11.34
C PHE A 155 -6.07 -3.91 -12.63
N GLN A 156 -4.94 -3.79 -13.34
CA GLN A 156 -4.61 -4.65 -14.48
C GLN A 156 -3.86 -5.89 -14.04
N LYS A 157 -2.96 -5.71 -13.06
CA LYS A 157 -2.12 -6.76 -12.47
C LYS A 157 -2.10 -6.58 -10.98
N ILE A 158 -2.06 -7.68 -10.26
CA ILE A 158 -1.77 -7.72 -8.84
C ILE A 158 -0.68 -8.76 -8.60
N ILE A 159 0.34 -8.37 -7.88
CA ILE A 159 1.40 -9.23 -7.37
C ILE A 159 1.22 -9.30 -5.86
N THR A 160 1.18 -10.50 -5.31
CA THR A 160 1.11 -10.72 -3.87
C THR A 160 2.39 -11.37 -3.39
N LEU A 161 2.99 -10.81 -2.36
CA LEU A 161 4.23 -11.28 -1.76
C LEU A 161 3.92 -11.87 -0.39
N GLY A 162 3.97 -13.20 -0.25
CA GLY A 162 3.71 -13.89 1.01
C GLY A 162 2.30 -13.66 1.58
N ALA A 163 1.29 -13.49 0.74
CA ALA A 163 -0.09 -13.31 1.19
C ALA A 163 -0.69 -14.64 1.68
N PRO A 164 -1.26 -14.69 2.91
CA PRO A 164 -1.73 -15.93 3.53
C PRO A 164 -3.14 -16.32 3.06
N PHE A 165 -3.33 -16.59 1.77
CA PHE A 165 -4.64 -16.95 1.20
C PHE A 165 -5.27 -18.22 1.76
N ASN A 166 -4.45 -19.12 2.30
CA ASN A 166 -4.88 -20.38 2.86
C ASN A 166 -4.63 -20.45 4.37
N ASP A 167 -4.53 -19.32 5.03
CA ASP A 167 -4.36 -19.24 6.48
C ASP A 167 -5.72 -19.53 7.14
N LEU A 168 -5.95 -20.80 7.42
CA LEU A 168 -7.25 -21.29 7.89
C LEU A 168 -7.36 -21.22 9.42
N SER A 169 -6.37 -21.76 10.12
CA SER A 169 -6.27 -21.75 11.59
C SER A 169 -4.92 -22.26 12.04
N GLU A 170 -4.55 -22.01 13.30
CA GLU A 170 -3.33 -22.59 13.89
C GLU A 170 -3.37 -24.14 13.86
N GLU A 171 -4.55 -24.77 14.03
CA GLU A 171 -4.72 -26.22 13.98
C GLU A 171 -4.47 -26.78 12.58
N ASP A 172 -4.98 -26.12 11.55
CA ASP A 172 -4.74 -26.51 10.15
C ASP A 172 -3.28 -26.28 9.73
N ASN A 173 -2.63 -25.30 10.31
CA ASN A 173 -1.22 -24.98 10.08
C ASN A 173 -0.26 -25.85 10.89
N ALA A 174 -0.65 -26.34 12.08
CA ALA A 174 0.18 -27.17 12.96
C ALA A 174 0.42 -28.58 12.44
N GLY A 175 -0.32 -29.03 11.46
CA GLY A 175 -0.28 -30.40 10.91
C GLY A 175 0.91 -30.74 10.02
N GLY A 176 2.03 -30.00 10.08
CA GLY A 176 3.20 -30.28 9.24
C GLY A 176 2.81 -30.23 7.77
N ALA A 177 2.25 -29.11 7.34
CA ALA A 177 1.78 -28.93 5.98
C ALA A 177 2.85 -29.40 5.00
N ASN A 178 2.60 -30.48 4.33
CA ASN A 178 3.40 -30.92 3.22
C ASN A 178 3.26 -29.84 2.15
N PHE A 179 4.19 -28.90 2.10
CA PHE A 179 4.20 -27.81 1.11
C PHE A 179 4.02 -28.30 -0.34
N LYS A 180 4.30 -29.58 -0.58
CA LYS A 180 4.00 -30.26 -1.85
C LYS A 180 2.51 -30.51 -2.09
N LYS A 181 1.68 -30.53 -1.06
CA LYS A 181 0.22 -30.76 -1.18
C LYS A 181 -0.61 -29.47 -1.03
N GLY A 182 -0.08 -28.42 -0.38
CA GLY A 182 -0.81 -27.18 -0.13
C GLY A 182 -1.21 -26.40 -1.38
N CYS A 183 -0.51 -26.59 -2.49
CA CYS A 183 -0.90 -25.97 -3.76
C CYS A 183 -1.95 -26.78 -4.55
N ALA A 184 -2.30 -28.01 -4.15
CA ALA A 184 -3.07 -28.89 -5.01
C ALA A 184 -4.25 -29.63 -4.39
N SER A 185 -4.47 -29.65 -3.09
CA SER A 185 -5.45 -30.61 -2.54
C SER A 185 -6.18 -30.24 -1.25
N ASN A 186 -6.39 -28.98 -0.96
CA ASN A 186 -7.32 -28.66 0.13
C ASN A 186 -8.72 -28.48 -0.46
N SER A 187 -9.54 -29.53 -0.36
CA SER A 187 -10.95 -29.55 -0.78
C SER A 187 -11.84 -28.59 0.04
N ASN A 188 -11.28 -27.97 1.09
CA ASN A 188 -11.88 -26.92 1.90
C ASN A 188 -11.20 -25.55 1.74
N ALA A 189 -10.15 -25.46 0.94
CA ALA A 189 -9.78 -24.17 0.41
C ALA A 189 -11.04 -23.65 -0.28
N GLN A 190 -11.70 -22.67 0.31
CA GLN A 190 -12.60 -21.86 -0.48
C GLN A 190 -11.77 -21.48 -1.69
N GLU A 191 -12.03 -22.19 -2.77
CA GLU A 191 -11.56 -21.81 -4.06
C GLU A 191 -11.89 -20.34 -4.12
N PHE A 192 -10.85 -19.48 -4.04
CA PHE A 192 -10.97 -18.10 -4.44
C PHE A 192 -11.19 -18.16 -5.94
N SER A 193 -12.26 -18.84 -6.31
CA SER A 193 -12.85 -18.79 -7.63
C SER A 193 -13.30 -17.34 -7.72
N ILE A 194 -12.49 -16.55 -8.43
CA ILE A 194 -12.96 -15.32 -9.05
C ILE A 194 -14.19 -15.79 -9.84
N GLN A 195 -15.38 -15.68 -9.20
CA GLN A 195 -16.62 -16.04 -9.85
C GLN A 195 -16.69 -15.26 -11.15
N LYS A 196 -16.62 -16.01 -12.24
CA LYS A 196 -16.88 -15.55 -13.58
C LYS A 196 -18.36 -15.21 -13.69
N GLU A 197 -18.75 -14.03 -13.29
CA GLU A 197 -19.95 -13.39 -13.78
C GLU A 197 -19.75 -11.88 -13.91
N ALA A 198 -18.87 -11.50 -14.82
CA ALA A 198 -18.99 -10.25 -15.55
C ALA A 198 -18.36 -10.48 -16.91
N LYS A 199 -19.16 -10.42 -17.94
CA LYS A 199 -18.74 -10.42 -19.34
C LYS A 199 -17.53 -9.48 -19.52
N SER A 200 -16.41 -10.05 -20.06
CA SER A 200 -15.27 -9.32 -20.60
C SER A 200 -14.15 -8.90 -19.62
N LYS A 201 -13.10 -9.61 -19.75
CA LYS A 201 -11.65 -9.42 -19.50
C LYS A 201 -11.10 -10.28 -18.38
N ARG A 202 -10.24 -11.23 -18.79
CA ARG A 202 -9.50 -12.12 -17.91
C ARG A 202 -8.57 -11.30 -17.02
N PHE A 203 -8.81 -11.36 -15.74
CA PHE A 203 -7.86 -10.96 -14.73
C PHE A 203 -6.96 -12.16 -14.42
N ARG A 204 -5.64 -12.01 -14.52
CA ARG A 204 -4.70 -13.06 -14.14
C ARG A 204 -4.08 -12.68 -12.80
N VAL A 205 -4.40 -13.43 -11.75
CA VAL A 205 -3.67 -13.40 -10.48
C VAL A 205 -2.56 -14.41 -10.63
N SER A 206 -1.30 -13.99 -10.55
CA SER A 206 -0.15 -14.89 -10.51
C SER A 206 0.18 -15.18 -9.05
N PHE A 207 0.13 -16.43 -8.67
CA PHE A 207 0.58 -16.91 -7.37
C PHE A 207 2.00 -17.42 -7.56
N ASP A 208 3.00 -16.68 -7.08
CA ASP A 208 4.36 -17.17 -7.02
C ASP A 208 4.55 -17.91 -5.69
N CYS A 209 4.54 -19.25 -5.75
CA CYS A 209 5.03 -20.08 -4.67
C CYS A 209 6.56 -19.96 -4.61
N TRP A 210 7.10 -19.19 -3.68
CA TRP A 210 8.52 -19.18 -3.40
C TRP A 210 8.93 -20.50 -2.79
N HIS A 211 9.79 -21.25 -3.51
CA HIS A 211 10.50 -22.38 -2.95
C HIS A 211 11.63 -21.85 -2.07
N PHE A 212 11.44 -21.78 -0.76
CA PHE A 212 12.55 -21.76 0.15
C PHE A 212 13.20 -23.15 0.14
N ARG A 213 14.41 -23.24 -0.41
CA ARG A 213 15.30 -24.37 -0.10
C ARG A 213 15.89 -24.10 1.28
N CYS A 214 15.59 -24.98 2.24
CA CYS A 214 16.39 -25.13 3.46
C CYS A 214 17.78 -25.65 3.11
#